data_d585c60318d993f5f490627f6b670784
#
_entry.id   d585c60318d993f5f490627f6b670784
#
_cell.length_a   1.000
_cell.length_b   1.000
_cell.length_c   1.000
_cell.angle_alpha   90.00
_cell.angle_beta   90.00
_cell.angle_gamma   90.00
#
_symmetry.space_group_name_H-M   'P 1'
#
loop_
_entity.id
_entity.type
_entity.pdbx_description
1 polymer ?
#
loop_
_entity_poly.entity_id
_entity_poly.type
_entity_poly.pdbx_seq_one_letter_code
_entity_poly.pdbx_strand_id
1 'polypeptide(L)'
;MAREDPFFIIGTGRCGTTLLQAMLMCHPRVSIPPETHFYSRFHPSAHGLACPVVDDEVEAYVENVVTQWWWEQLGLDGAAFGDAVRSGAARTSRELMLWVLDHLAMNMGEAEPASLLIGEKTPHFERYIDAILADFPGARFIHMYRDPRDVVVSLQKEWWWREESKWRTAVYWRDVMERQARRAEELGAERYLELRYETLVDQPEAELRRICDFLKIEFNESMLRHHERKASGFLEVEKSWKQLTMKPIDKARRGRYRAKLSPQEIRRIERTAGPLLARFGYAPDDTIGNSALWRLSDLGDWGSWQAGKFKRSVQKRVGTYEPFSLEKHAPKDGAGD
;
A
#
# COMPACT_ATOMS: atom_id res chain seq x y z
N MET A 1 -2.26 -22.43 20.63
CA MET A 1 -1.46 -21.19 20.77
C MET A 1 -2.33 -20.03 20.33
N ALA A 2 -2.19 -18.85 20.92
CA ALA A 2 -2.88 -17.67 20.40
C ALA A 2 -2.39 -17.37 18.98
N ARG A 3 -3.30 -16.96 18.07
CA ARG A 3 -2.99 -16.58 16.71
C ARG A 3 -2.04 -15.38 16.70
N GLU A 4 -1.00 -15.42 15.88
CA GLU A 4 -0.12 -14.26 15.68
C GLU A 4 -0.88 -13.13 14.99
N ASP A 5 -0.54 -11.88 15.35
CA ASP A 5 -1.10 -10.72 14.68
C ASP A 5 -0.60 -10.67 13.22
N PRO A 6 -1.41 -10.18 12.29
CA PRO A 6 -1.00 -10.02 10.91
C PRO A 6 0.22 -9.11 10.76
N PHE A 7 1.03 -9.34 9.72
CA PHE A 7 2.01 -8.35 9.28
C PHE A 7 1.46 -7.51 8.12
N PHE A 8 1.97 -6.31 7.95
CA PHE A 8 1.45 -5.35 6.97
C PHE A 8 2.55 -4.92 6.01
N ILE A 9 2.28 -5.04 4.70
CA ILE A 9 3.14 -4.50 3.65
C ILE A 9 2.57 -3.16 3.21
N ILE A 10 3.27 -2.09 3.53
CA ILE A 10 2.85 -0.70 3.31
C ILE A 10 3.84 0.06 2.43
N GLY A 11 3.46 1.22 1.95
CA GLY A 11 4.33 2.12 1.17
C GLY A 11 3.57 3.02 0.21
N THR A 12 4.29 3.68 -0.67
CA THR A 12 3.65 4.40 -1.77
C THR A 12 3.11 3.43 -2.83
N GLY A 13 2.07 3.80 -3.55
CA GLY A 13 1.69 3.05 -4.75
C GLY A 13 2.88 2.89 -5.70
N ARG A 14 2.98 1.76 -6.39
CA ARG A 14 4.02 1.43 -7.40
C ARG A 14 5.45 1.32 -6.85
N CYS A 15 5.63 1.12 -5.57
CA CYS A 15 6.93 0.91 -4.95
C CYS A 15 7.40 -0.57 -4.93
N GLY A 16 6.58 -1.52 -5.45
CA GLY A 16 6.96 -2.93 -5.57
C GLY A 16 6.32 -3.84 -4.53
N THR A 17 5.35 -3.38 -3.75
CA THR A 17 4.64 -4.18 -2.74
C THR A 17 4.01 -5.44 -3.32
N THR A 18 3.51 -5.39 -4.56
CA THR A 18 2.95 -6.56 -5.26
C THR A 18 4.01 -7.59 -5.63
N LEU A 19 5.24 -7.17 -5.97
CA LEU A 19 6.35 -8.09 -6.19
C LEU A 19 6.70 -8.81 -4.89
N LEU A 20 6.83 -8.08 -3.80
CA LEU A 20 7.09 -8.65 -2.47
C LEU A 20 5.97 -9.62 -2.06
N GLN A 21 4.70 -9.25 -2.25
CA GLN A 21 3.56 -10.14 -2.02
C GLN A 21 3.72 -11.44 -2.81
N ALA A 22 4.01 -11.37 -4.12
CA ALA A 22 4.16 -12.56 -4.95
C ALA A 22 5.30 -13.47 -4.48
N MET A 23 6.42 -12.89 -4.01
CA MET A 23 7.55 -13.64 -3.47
C MET A 23 7.20 -14.32 -2.13
N LEU A 24 6.62 -13.57 -1.19
CA LEU A 24 6.25 -14.10 0.12
C LEU A 24 5.16 -15.16 0.05
N MET A 25 4.22 -15.01 -0.87
CA MET A 25 3.15 -15.99 -1.12
C MET A 25 3.67 -17.36 -1.62
N CYS A 26 4.93 -17.48 -2.01
CA CYS A 26 5.56 -18.77 -2.32
C CYS A 26 6.05 -19.48 -1.05
N HIS A 27 6.05 -18.83 0.11
CA HIS A 27 6.40 -19.48 1.37
C HIS A 27 5.23 -20.29 1.93
N PRO A 28 5.42 -21.57 2.33
CA PRO A 28 4.32 -22.48 2.71
C PRO A 28 3.56 -22.05 3.97
N ARG A 29 4.13 -21.16 4.81
CA ARG A 29 3.51 -20.66 6.03
C ARG A 29 2.94 -19.25 5.91
N VAL A 30 2.96 -18.65 4.71
CA VAL A 30 2.53 -17.26 4.51
C VAL A 30 1.35 -17.21 3.56
N SER A 31 0.30 -16.51 3.95
CA SER A 31 -0.81 -16.13 3.08
C SER A 31 -1.02 -14.63 3.09
N ILE A 32 -1.12 -14.02 1.90
CA ILE A 32 -1.37 -12.59 1.73
C ILE A 32 -2.52 -12.44 0.72
N PRO A 33 -3.76 -12.29 1.23
CA PRO A 33 -4.93 -12.09 0.39
C PRO A 33 -4.84 -10.84 -0.50
N PRO A 34 -5.82 -10.63 -1.41
CA PRO A 34 -5.95 -9.38 -2.16
C PRO A 34 -6.04 -8.15 -1.25
N GLU A 35 -5.74 -6.97 -1.80
CA GLU A 35 -5.82 -5.70 -1.06
C GLU A 35 -7.22 -5.52 -0.47
N THR A 36 -7.32 -5.52 0.87
CA THR A 36 -8.64 -5.45 1.52
C THR A 36 -9.23 -4.06 1.52
N HIS A 37 -8.40 -3.04 1.57
CA HIS A 37 -8.82 -1.66 1.85
C HIS A 37 -9.62 -1.50 3.16
N PHE A 38 -9.50 -2.44 4.10
CA PHE A 38 -10.33 -2.55 5.29
C PHE A 38 -10.46 -1.23 6.05
N TYR A 39 -9.34 -0.61 6.46
CA TYR A 39 -9.36 0.61 7.28
C TYR A 39 -9.96 1.82 6.57
N SER A 40 -9.98 1.83 5.25
CA SER A 40 -10.55 2.94 4.48
C SER A 40 -11.98 2.71 4.03
N ARG A 41 -12.47 1.45 4.06
CA ARG A 41 -13.75 1.08 3.48
C ARG A 41 -14.67 0.30 4.41
N PHE A 42 -14.12 -0.64 5.18
CA PHE A 42 -14.92 -1.60 5.95
C PHE A 42 -14.85 -1.37 7.46
N HIS A 43 -13.84 -0.64 7.94
CA HIS A 43 -13.75 -0.29 9.34
C HIS A 43 -14.97 0.55 9.77
N PRO A 44 -15.63 0.25 10.91
CA PRO A 44 -16.85 0.96 11.34
C PRO A 44 -16.72 2.48 11.30
N SER A 45 -15.57 3.03 11.71
CA SER A 45 -15.35 4.49 11.66
C SER A 45 -15.33 5.09 10.26
N ALA A 46 -15.10 4.30 9.20
CA ALA A 46 -15.21 4.76 7.81
C ALA A 46 -16.66 5.11 7.44
N HIS A 47 -17.62 4.57 8.22
CA HIS A 47 -19.06 4.80 8.06
C HIS A 47 -19.63 5.72 9.15
N GLY A 48 -18.78 6.30 9.99
CA GLY A 48 -19.20 7.14 11.11
C GLY A 48 -19.83 6.38 12.28
N LEU A 49 -19.61 5.05 12.34
CA LEU A 49 -20.17 4.17 13.35
C LEU A 49 -19.18 3.90 14.48
N ALA A 50 -19.69 3.47 15.62
CA ALA A 50 -18.87 3.07 16.77
C ALA A 50 -18.12 1.76 16.49
N CYS A 51 -17.02 1.56 17.21
CA CYS A 51 -16.28 0.30 17.22
C CYS A 51 -15.98 -0.06 18.68
N PRO A 52 -16.47 -1.20 19.19
CA PRO A 52 -17.22 -2.26 18.49
C PRO A 52 -18.58 -1.80 17.97
N VAL A 53 -19.07 -2.46 16.91
CA VAL A 53 -20.40 -2.19 16.34
C VAL A 53 -21.48 -2.56 17.36
N VAL A 54 -22.34 -1.62 17.74
CA VAL A 54 -23.41 -1.81 18.71
C VAL A 54 -24.67 -2.38 18.05
N ASP A 55 -25.57 -2.98 18.85
CA ASP A 55 -26.70 -3.78 18.32
C ASP A 55 -27.63 -3.02 17.37
N ASP A 56 -27.91 -1.76 17.65
CA ASP A 56 -28.76 -0.90 16.83
C ASP A 56 -28.09 -0.39 15.55
N GLU A 57 -26.77 -0.52 15.41
CA GLU A 57 -26.00 -0.15 14.21
C GLU A 57 -25.67 -1.34 13.30
N VAL A 58 -25.91 -2.58 13.73
CA VAL A 58 -25.50 -3.81 13.00
C VAL A 58 -26.01 -3.85 11.58
N GLU A 59 -27.31 -3.65 11.36
CA GLU A 59 -27.90 -3.76 10.02
C GLU A 59 -27.37 -2.65 9.10
N ALA A 60 -27.29 -1.44 9.60
CA ALA A 60 -26.74 -0.31 8.84
C ALA A 60 -25.26 -0.55 8.49
N TYR A 61 -24.48 -1.09 9.41
CA TYR A 61 -23.07 -1.42 9.16
C TYR A 61 -22.92 -2.51 8.09
N VAL A 62 -23.65 -3.61 8.24
CA VAL A 62 -23.60 -4.74 7.28
C VAL A 62 -23.98 -4.24 5.89
N GLU A 63 -25.11 -3.52 5.76
CA GLU A 63 -25.57 -2.97 4.48
C GLU A 63 -24.52 -2.04 3.86
N ASN A 64 -23.97 -1.11 4.65
CA ASN A 64 -22.94 -0.18 4.20
C ASN A 64 -21.66 -0.87 3.69
N VAL A 65 -21.31 -2.03 4.24
CA VAL A 65 -20.12 -2.77 3.83
C VAL A 65 -20.39 -3.62 2.60
N VAL A 66 -21.43 -4.46 2.64
CA VAL A 66 -21.67 -5.48 1.60
C VAL A 66 -22.14 -4.91 0.27
N THR A 67 -22.69 -3.71 0.26
CA THR A 67 -23.13 -3.01 -0.96
C THR A 67 -21.99 -2.26 -1.68
N GLN A 68 -20.80 -2.21 -1.11
CA GLN A 68 -19.69 -1.56 -1.77
C GLN A 68 -19.18 -2.35 -2.96
N TRP A 69 -18.88 -1.66 -4.06
CA TRP A 69 -18.27 -2.27 -5.24
C TRP A 69 -16.99 -3.08 -4.89
N TRP A 70 -16.16 -2.59 -3.96
CA TRP A 70 -14.94 -3.30 -3.57
C TRP A 70 -15.22 -4.62 -2.84
N TRP A 71 -16.29 -4.68 -2.04
CA TRP A 71 -16.75 -5.92 -1.41
C TRP A 71 -17.10 -6.98 -2.46
N GLU A 72 -17.83 -6.58 -3.50
CA GLU A 72 -18.17 -7.45 -4.62
C GLU A 72 -16.89 -7.98 -5.31
N GLN A 73 -15.89 -7.10 -5.56
CA GLN A 73 -14.63 -7.52 -6.17
C GLN A 73 -13.85 -8.52 -5.30
N LEU A 74 -13.93 -8.45 -3.99
CA LEU A 74 -13.31 -9.40 -3.08
C LEU A 74 -13.99 -10.77 -3.12
N GLY A 75 -15.21 -10.90 -3.62
CA GLY A 75 -15.94 -12.14 -3.71
C GLY A 75 -16.31 -12.73 -2.33
N LEU A 76 -16.49 -11.87 -1.34
CA LEU A 76 -16.86 -12.27 0.02
C LEU A 76 -18.36 -12.49 0.14
N ASP A 77 -18.76 -13.52 0.90
CA ASP A 77 -20.16 -13.80 1.19
C ASP A 77 -20.73 -12.76 2.19
N GLY A 78 -21.58 -11.89 1.68
CA GLY A 78 -22.23 -10.85 2.49
C GLY A 78 -23.23 -11.40 3.51
N ALA A 79 -23.88 -12.55 3.24
CA ALA A 79 -24.78 -13.18 4.19
C ALA A 79 -23.99 -13.76 5.38
N ALA A 80 -22.94 -14.51 5.10
CA ALA A 80 -22.05 -15.06 6.13
C ALA A 80 -21.39 -13.93 6.98
N PHE A 81 -20.99 -12.82 6.34
CA PHE A 81 -20.50 -11.65 7.07
C PHE A 81 -21.57 -11.06 7.98
N GLY A 82 -22.78 -10.84 7.47
CA GLY A 82 -23.90 -10.33 8.24
C GLY A 82 -24.23 -11.22 9.45
N ASP A 83 -24.21 -12.53 9.28
CA ASP A 83 -24.42 -13.50 10.36
C ASP A 83 -23.32 -13.44 11.44
N ALA A 84 -22.06 -13.27 11.02
CA ALA A 84 -20.96 -13.10 11.97
C ALA A 84 -21.10 -11.81 12.80
N VAL A 85 -21.54 -10.70 12.18
CA VAL A 85 -21.76 -9.44 12.89
C VAL A 85 -22.99 -9.53 13.81
N ARG A 86 -24.11 -10.09 13.35
CA ARG A 86 -25.36 -10.25 14.14
C ARG A 86 -25.18 -11.15 15.35
N SER A 87 -24.47 -12.26 15.19
CA SER A 87 -24.20 -13.21 16.28
C SER A 87 -23.21 -12.68 17.33
N GLY A 88 -22.52 -11.56 17.02
CA GLY A 88 -21.47 -11.04 17.89
C GLY A 88 -20.10 -11.70 17.69
N ALA A 89 -19.95 -12.58 16.70
CA ALA A 89 -18.68 -13.25 16.41
C ALA A 89 -17.63 -12.29 15.78
N ALA A 90 -18.08 -11.20 15.17
CA ALA A 90 -17.20 -10.18 14.60
C ALA A 90 -17.83 -8.79 14.77
N ARG A 91 -17.45 -8.07 15.81
CA ARG A 91 -17.94 -6.71 16.12
C ARG A 91 -16.85 -5.69 16.36
N THR A 92 -15.71 -6.11 16.90
CA THR A 92 -14.53 -5.26 17.00
C THR A 92 -13.83 -5.15 15.64
N SER A 93 -13.11 -4.06 15.40
CA SER A 93 -12.35 -3.91 14.13
C SER A 93 -11.34 -5.04 13.93
N ARG A 94 -10.73 -5.54 15.01
CA ARG A 94 -9.87 -6.72 15.00
C ARG A 94 -10.59 -7.95 14.45
N GLU A 95 -11.76 -8.29 15.02
CA GLU A 95 -12.54 -9.47 14.60
C GLU A 95 -13.04 -9.35 13.18
N LEU A 96 -13.53 -8.17 12.81
CA LEU A 96 -14.00 -7.87 11.45
C LEU A 96 -12.86 -8.02 10.43
N MET A 97 -11.69 -7.48 10.71
CA MET A 97 -10.55 -7.60 9.82
C MET A 97 -10.05 -9.04 9.72
N LEU A 98 -9.98 -9.77 10.82
CA LEU A 98 -9.60 -11.19 10.81
C LEU A 98 -10.62 -12.02 10.03
N TRP A 99 -11.92 -11.76 10.17
CA TRP A 99 -12.96 -12.40 9.38
C TRP A 99 -12.71 -12.21 7.88
N VAL A 100 -12.47 -10.97 7.45
CA VAL A 100 -12.19 -10.64 6.03
C VAL A 100 -10.95 -11.37 5.54
N LEU A 101 -9.84 -11.32 6.28
CA LEU A 101 -8.58 -11.96 5.88
C LEU A 101 -8.70 -13.48 5.79
N ASP A 102 -9.39 -14.12 6.73
CA ASP A 102 -9.58 -15.57 6.74
C ASP A 102 -10.44 -16.04 5.59
N HIS A 103 -11.55 -15.37 5.31
CA HIS A 103 -12.43 -15.75 4.21
C HIS A 103 -11.77 -15.51 2.85
N LEU A 104 -10.98 -14.44 2.70
CA LEU A 104 -10.18 -14.25 1.50
C LEU A 104 -9.11 -15.34 1.33
N ALA A 105 -8.44 -15.74 2.42
CA ALA A 105 -7.47 -16.83 2.38
C ALA A 105 -8.15 -18.18 2.03
N MET A 106 -9.32 -18.46 2.60
CA MET A 106 -10.12 -19.64 2.22
C MET A 106 -10.52 -19.62 0.75
N ASN A 107 -10.95 -18.47 0.22
CA ASN A 107 -11.25 -18.31 -1.21
C ASN A 107 -10.03 -18.58 -2.11
N MET A 108 -8.81 -18.41 -1.57
CA MET A 108 -7.57 -18.76 -2.26
C MET A 108 -7.17 -20.23 -2.11
N GLY A 109 -7.93 -21.01 -1.36
CA GLY A 109 -7.71 -22.44 -1.16
C GLY A 109 -6.96 -22.82 0.13
N GLU A 110 -6.77 -21.86 1.04
CA GLU A 110 -6.17 -22.14 2.35
C GLU A 110 -7.21 -22.80 3.27
N ALA A 111 -6.97 -24.06 3.66
CA ALA A 111 -7.93 -24.83 4.48
C ALA A 111 -7.97 -24.35 5.94
N GLU A 112 -6.83 -23.89 6.47
CA GLU A 112 -6.68 -23.47 7.87
C GLU A 112 -5.94 -22.13 7.94
N PRO A 113 -6.58 -20.98 7.57
CA PRO A 113 -5.92 -19.67 7.55
C PRO A 113 -5.31 -19.29 8.91
N ALA A 114 -5.95 -19.69 10.01
CA ALA A 114 -5.46 -19.39 11.35
C ALA A 114 -4.12 -20.05 11.72
N SER A 115 -3.71 -21.08 10.98
CA SER A 115 -2.40 -21.74 11.13
C SER A 115 -1.28 -21.05 10.39
N LEU A 116 -1.62 -20.11 9.50
CA LEU A 116 -0.68 -19.38 8.65
C LEU A 116 -0.31 -18.02 9.25
N LEU A 117 0.87 -17.52 8.91
CA LEU A 117 1.24 -16.14 9.10
C LEU A 117 0.53 -15.31 8.02
N ILE A 118 -0.52 -14.61 8.41
CA ILE A 118 -1.29 -13.79 7.48
C ILE A 118 -0.63 -12.43 7.31
N GLY A 119 -0.43 -12.04 6.05
CA GLY A 119 -0.03 -10.69 5.68
C GLY A 119 -1.18 -9.91 5.06
N GLU A 120 -1.19 -8.62 5.25
CA GLU A 120 -2.07 -7.69 4.55
C GLU A 120 -1.24 -6.72 3.71
N LYS A 121 -1.61 -6.54 2.44
CA LYS A 121 -0.89 -5.68 1.54
C LYS A 121 -1.83 -4.69 0.86
N THR A 122 -2.12 -3.62 1.54
CA THR A 122 -2.74 -2.40 1.01
C THR A 122 -1.75 -1.26 1.19
N PRO A 123 -1.08 -0.78 0.13
CA PRO A 123 0.05 0.15 0.26
C PRO A 123 -0.24 1.38 1.12
N HIS A 124 -1.41 2.00 0.96
CA HIS A 124 -1.78 3.21 1.69
C HIS A 124 -2.23 2.98 3.15
N PHE A 125 -2.16 1.76 3.66
CA PHE A 125 -2.33 1.49 5.10
C PHE A 125 -1.24 2.15 5.94
N GLU A 126 -0.23 2.72 5.32
CA GLU A 126 0.74 3.62 5.95
C GLU A 126 0.09 4.79 6.71
N ARG A 127 -1.18 5.11 6.41
CA ARG A 127 -1.96 6.17 7.08
C ARG A 127 -2.70 5.67 8.32
N TYR A 128 -2.86 4.37 8.46
CA TYR A 128 -3.69 3.72 9.47
C TYR A 128 -2.88 2.96 10.51
N ILE A 129 -1.57 3.19 10.62
CA ILE A 129 -0.69 2.47 11.56
C ILE A 129 -1.21 2.54 12.99
N ASP A 130 -1.72 3.70 13.45
CA ASP A 130 -2.26 3.81 14.81
C ASP A 130 -3.50 2.94 15.02
N ALA A 131 -4.42 2.91 14.04
CA ALA A 131 -5.60 2.06 14.09
C ALA A 131 -5.20 0.57 14.04
N ILE A 132 -4.26 0.22 13.16
CA ILE A 132 -3.71 -1.14 13.08
C ILE A 132 -3.11 -1.56 14.42
N LEU A 133 -2.35 -0.70 15.07
CA LEU A 133 -1.72 -1.00 16.35
C LEU A 133 -2.71 -1.09 17.51
N ALA A 134 -3.83 -0.37 17.43
CA ALA A 134 -4.93 -0.52 18.38
C ALA A 134 -5.60 -1.90 18.25
N ASP A 135 -5.81 -2.37 17.01
CA ASP A 135 -6.41 -3.67 16.74
C ASP A 135 -5.43 -4.84 16.91
N PHE A 136 -4.18 -4.64 16.51
CA PHE A 136 -3.11 -5.64 16.47
C PHE A 136 -1.84 -5.10 17.13
N PRO A 137 -1.78 -5.11 18.48
CA PRO A 137 -0.63 -4.57 19.21
C PRO A 137 0.71 -5.21 18.87
N GLY A 138 0.72 -6.46 18.39
CA GLY A 138 1.89 -7.21 17.94
C GLY A 138 2.21 -7.07 16.45
N ALA A 139 1.46 -6.27 15.68
CA ALA A 139 1.65 -6.12 14.24
C ALA A 139 3.06 -5.67 13.86
N ARG A 140 3.58 -6.24 12.78
CA ARG A 140 4.86 -5.88 12.16
C ARG A 140 4.60 -5.23 10.80
N PHE A 141 5.42 -4.23 10.45
CA PHE A 141 5.27 -3.46 9.22
C PHE A 141 6.49 -3.63 8.32
N ILE A 142 6.28 -3.98 7.07
CA ILE A 142 7.30 -3.96 6.01
C ILE A 142 6.99 -2.76 5.13
N HIS A 143 7.74 -1.68 5.28
CA HIS A 143 7.59 -0.48 4.48
C HIS A 143 8.46 -0.56 3.23
N MET A 144 7.81 -0.81 2.09
CA MET A 144 8.47 -0.73 0.79
C MET A 144 8.52 0.69 0.27
N TYR A 145 9.71 1.10 -0.17
CA TYR A 145 9.91 2.37 -0.84
C TYR A 145 10.75 2.21 -2.11
N ARG A 146 10.64 3.19 -2.99
CA ARG A 146 11.28 3.21 -4.31
C ARG A 146 11.67 4.64 -4.67
N ASP A 147 12.65 4.79 -5.60
CA ASP A 147 13.06 6.06 -6.17
C ASP A 147 11.83 6.91 -6.59
N PRO A 148 11.67 8.14 -6.05
CA PRO A 148 10.50 8.98 -6.35
C PRO A 148 10.34 9.27 -7.83
N ARG A 149 11.43 9.35 -8.59
CA ARG A 149 11.42 9.61 -10.04
C ARG A 149 10.81 8.46 -10.81
N ASP A 150 11.13 7.22 -10.41
CA ASP A 150 10.53 6.01 -10.99
C ASP A 150 9.08 5.79 -10.52
N VAL A 151 8.75 6.16 -9.28
CA VAL A 151 7.37 6.14 -8.76
C VAL A 151 6.49 7.09 -9.57
N VAL A 152 6.95 8.32 -9.82
CA VAL A 152 6.25 9.30 -10.66
C VAL A 152 5.97 8.73 -12.05
N VAL A 153 6.98 8.19 -12.73
CA VAL A 153 6.82 7.58 -14.08
C VAL A 153 5.84 6.40 -14.06
N SER A 154 5.82 5.63 -12.99
CA SER A 154 4.96 4.46 -12.88
C SER A 154 3.51 4.84 -12.60
N LEU A 155 3.26 5.78 -11.68
CA LEU A 155 1.92 6.23 -11.30
C LEU A 155 1.19 6.94 -12.44
N GLN A 156 1.91 7.72 -13.27
CA GLN A 156 1.32 8.41 -14.41
C GLN A 156 0.69 7.48 -15.47
N LYS A 157 0.96 6.18 -15.40
CA LYS A 157 0.37 5.17 -16.30
C LYS A 157 -0.95 4.61 -15.77
N GLU A 158 -1.19 4.77 -14.50
CA GLU A 158 -2.36 4.20 -13.87
C GLU A 158 -3.59 5.09 -14.10
N TRP A 159 -4.67 4.53 -14.61
CA TRP A 159 -5.91 5.26 -14.93
C TRP A 159 -6.44 6.04 -13.73
N TRP A 160 -6.29 5.50 -12.52
CA TRP A 160 -6.74 6.08 -11.25
C TRP A 160 -5.81 7.19 -10.71
N TRP A 161 -4.64 7.44 -11.35
CA TRP A 161 -3.67 8.46 -10.93
C TRP A 161 -3.23 9.39 -12.06
N ARG A 162 -3.49 9.05 -13.33
CA ARG A 162 -2.93 9.75 -14.50
C ARG A 162 -3.28 11.24 -14.59
N GLU A 163 -4.39 11.65 -13.97
CA GLU A 163 -4.82 13.05 -13.94
C GLU A 163 -4.06 13.89 -12.92
N GLU A 164 -3.35 13.23 -12.00
CA GLU A 164 -2.50 13.91 -11.04
C GLU A 164 -1.20 14.36 -11.69
N SER A 165 -0.78 15.59 -11.39
CA SER A 165 0.50 16.08 -11.92
C SER A 165 1.69 15.31 -11.36
N LYS A 166 2.77 15.20 -12.12
CA LYS A 166 4.05 14.59 -11.68
C LYS A 166 4.56 15.23 -10.38
N TRP A 167 4.35 16.52 -10.23
CA TRP A 167 4.71 17.24 -9.02
C TRP A 167 3.85 16.82 -7.81
N ARG A 168 2.54 16.69 -7.96
CA ARG A 168 1.68 16.16 -6.87
C ARG A 168 2.10 14.75 -6.46
N THR A 169 2.49 13.94 -7.41
CA THR A 169 3.03 12.60 -7.13
C THR A 169 4.33 12.68 -6.31
N ALA A 170 5.24 13.61 -6.64
CA ALA A 170 6.46 13.80 -5.87
C ALA A 170 6.17 14.33 -4.44
N VAL A 171 5.20 15.22 -4.28
CA VAL A 171 4.73 15.68 -2.96
C VAL A 171 4.11 14.54 -2.16
N TYR A 172 3.28 13.72 -2.79
CA TYR A 172 2.70 12.53 -2.17
C TYR A 172 3.81 11.58 -1.66
N TRP A 173 4.79 11.26 -2.50
CA TRP A 173 5.93 10.44 -2.10
C TRP A 173 6.64 11.03 -0.88
N ARG A 174 7.01 12.32 -0.93
CA ARG A 174 7.67 13.01 0.18
C ARG A 174 6.86 12.92 1.47
N ASP A 175 5.57 13.22 1.40
CA ASP A 175 4.69 13.26 2.58
C ASP A 175 4.52 11.85 3.19
N VAL A 176 4.51 10.79 2.37
CA VAL A 176 4.53 9.41 2.84
C VAL A 176 5.87 9.12 3.52
N MET A 177 6.99 9.35 2.83
CA MET A 177 8.32 9.03 3.35
C MET A 177 8.64 9.77 4.66
N GLU A 178 8.19 11.03 4.79
CA GLU A 178 8.33 11.83 6.00
C GLU A 178 7.59 11.22 7.21
N ARG A 179 6.37 10.72 6.97
CA ARG A 179 5.60 10.01 8.02
C ARG A 179 6.25 8.69 8.38
N GLN A 180 6.62 7.90 7.37
CA GLN A 180 7.17 6.57 7.59
C GLN A 180 8.54 6.60 8.27
N ALA A 181 9.35 7.62 7.99
CA ALA A 181 10.62 7.84 8.70
C ALA A 181 10.41 8.03 10.21
N ARG A 182 9.39 8.76 10.63
CA ARG A 182 9.02 8.91 12.05
C ARG A 182 8.50 7.59 12.63
N ARG A 183 7.66 6.86 11.90
CA ARG A 183 7.14 5.56 12.34
C ARG A 183 8.22 4.52 12.53
N ALA A 184 9.24 4.52 11.67
CA ALA A 184 10.40 3.63 11.84
C ALA A 184 11.16 3.90 13.16
N GLU A 185 11.32 5.17 13.53
CA GLU A 185 11.94 5.59 14.79
C GLU A 185 11.08 5.21 16.01
N GLU A 186 9.75 5.41 15.93
CA GLU A 186 8.80 5.11 17.00
C GLU A 186 8.66 3.61 17.28
N LEU A 187 8.60 2.78 16.23
CA LEU A 187 8.32 1.36 16.34
C LEU A 187 9.58 0.51 16.50
N GLY A 188 10.72 1.00 16.03
CA GLY A 188 12.00 0.30 16.09
C GLY A 188 12.09 -0.91 15.16
N ALA A 189 13.29 -1.49 15.06
CA ALA A 189 13.63 -2.55 14.11
C ALA A 189 12.88 -3.87 14.33
N GLU A 190 12.36 -4.13 15.52
CA GLU A 190 11.59 -5.34 15.86
C GLU A 190 10.18 -5.34 15.24
N ARG A 191 9.65 -4.16 14.93
CA ARG A 191 8.27 -3.98 14.45
C ARG A 191 8.16 -3.26 13.13
N TYR A 192 9.25 -2.65 12.65
CA TYR A 192 9.26 -1.86 11.43
C TYR A 192 10.49 -2.12 10.59
N LEU A 193 10.30 -2.70 9.40
CA LEU A 193 11.33 -3.02 8.44
C LEU A 193 11.25 -2.10 7.23
N GLU A 194 12.25 -1.26 7.01
CA GLU A 194 12.39 -0.49 5.77
C GLU A 194 13.00 -1.36 4.67
N LEU A 195 12.31 -1.46 3.53
CA LEU A 195 12.69 -2.28 2.39
C LEU A 195 12.76 -1.45 1.11
N ARG A 196 13.97 -1.30 0.56
CA ARG A 196 14.20 -0.60 -0.70
C ARG A 196 13.91 -1.52 -1.89
N TYR A 197 13.05 -1.07 -2.82
CA TYR A 197 12.71 -1.84 -4.02
C TYR A 197 13.95 -2.23 -4.84
N GLU A 198 14.88 -1.29 -5.04
CA GLU A 198 16.07 -1.51 -5.84
C GLU A 198 16.97 -2.59 -5.23
N THR A 199 17.09 -2.63 -3.89
CA THR A 199 17.88 -3.65 -3.20
C THR A 199 17.22 -5.03 -3.30
N LEU A 200 15.88 -5.09 -3.13
CA LEU A 200 15.13 -6.33 -3.32
C LEU A 200 15.33 -6.92 -4.72
N VAL A 201 15.32 -6.07 -5.75
CA VAL A 201 15.50 -6.50 -7.15
C VAL A 201 16.94 -6.91 -7.44
N ASP A 202 17.92 -6.27 -6.79
CA ASP A 202 19.35 -6.57 -6.99
C ASP A 202 19.82 -7.81 -6.25
N GLN A 203 19.37 -7.96 -5.00
CA GLN A 203 19.80 -8.98 -4.05
C GLN A 203 18.59 -9.67 -3.42
N PRO A 204 17.73 -10.32 -4.22
CA PRO A 204 16.43 -10.82 -3.75
C PRO A 204 16.58 -11.84 -2.62
N GLU A 205 17.55 -12.74 -2.68
CA GLU A 205 17.75 -13.74 -1.63
C GLU A 205 18.14 -13.09 -0.29
N ALA A 206 19.09 -12.16 -0.30
CA ALA A 206 19.55 -11.50 0.91
C ALA A 206 18.41 -10.71 1.59
N GLU A 207 17.60 -9.98 0.79
CA GLU A 207 16.46 -9.24 1.31
C GLU A 207 15.34 -10.16 1.81
N LEU A 208 15.06 -11.26 1.12
CA LEU A 208 14.07 -12.23 1.58
C LEU A 208 14.51 -12.93 2.87
N ARG A 209 15.79 -13.27 3.05
CA ARG A 209 16.30 -13.80 4.32
C ARG A 209 16.10 -12.78 5.45
N ARG A 210 16.44 -11.51 5.22
CA ARG A 210 16.24 -10.42 6.18
C ARG A 210 14.76 -10.24 6.55
N ILE A 211 13.85 -10.40 5.58
CA ILE A 211 12.39 -10.35 5.83
C ILE A 211 11.95 -11.57 6.63
N CYS A 212 12.46 -12.76 6.32
CA CYS A 212 12.12 -13.97 7.07
C CYS A 212 12.58 -13.88 8.54
N ASP A 213 13.78 -13.38 8.79
CA ASP A 213 14.29 -13.12 10.15
C ASP A 213 13.37 -12.13 10.89
N PHE A 214 12.98 -11.04 10.23
CA PHE A 214 12.06 -10.05 10.78
C PHE A 214 10.68 -10.64 11.09
N LEU A 215 10.14 -11.50 10.22
CA LEU A 215 8.85 -12.19 10.39
C LEU A 215 8.96 -13.41 11.31
N LYS A 216 10.17 -13.83 11.72
CA LYS A 216 10.45 -15.02 12.54
C LYS A 216 9.99 -16.32 11.89
N ILE A 217 10.24 -16.45 10.59
CA ILE A 217 10.01 -17.64 9.78
C ILE A 217 11.32 -18.07 9.11
N GLU A 218 11.44 -19.34 8.76
CA GLU A 218 12.59 -19.84 8.02
C GLU A 218 12.53 -19.41 6.55
N PHE A 219 13.69 -19.14 5.95
CA PHE A 219 13.75 -18.84 4.53
C PHE A 219 13.39 -20.05 3.69
N ASN A 220 12.60 -19.86 2.64
CA ASN A 220 12.25 -20.89 1.67
C ASN A 220 12.63 -20.45 0.24
N GLU A 221 13.40 -21.28 -0.45
CA GLU A 221 13.89 -20.97 -1.81
C GLU A 221 12.77 -20.76 -2.86
N SER A 222 11.58 -21.31 -2.62
CA SER A 222 10.43 -21.11 -3.52
C SER A 222 10.08 -19.63 -3.71
N MET A 223 10.39 -18.79 -2.73
CA MET A 223 10.17 -17.35 -2.81
C MET A 223 10.96 -16.66 -3.94
N LEU A 224 12.10 -17.24 -4.35
CA LEU A 224 12.88 -16.74 -5.49
C LEU A 224 12.27 -17.09 -6.84
N ARG A 225 11.37 -18.07 -6.87
CA ARG A 225 10.68 -18.56 -8.08
C ARG A 225 9.22 -18.12 -8.17
N HIS A 226 8.91 -16.93 -7.64
CA HIS A 226 7.54 -16.38 -7.59
C HIS A 226 6.82 -16.38 -8.95
N HIS A 227 7.55 -16.25 -10.05
CA HIS A 227 7.01 -16.24 -11.41
C HIS A 227 6.56 -17.61 -11.93
N GLU A 228 6.92 -18.70 -11.24
CA GLU A 228 6.48 -20.07 -11.56
C GLU A 228 5.13 -20.39 -10.89
N ARG A 229 4.71 -19.61 -9.90
CA ARG A 229 3.44 -19.81 -9.21
C ARG A 229 2.29 -19.27 -10.04
N LYS A 230 1.16 -20.01 -10.08
CA LYS A 230 -0.10 -19.46 -10.61
C LYS A 230 -0.50 -18.25 -9.76
N ALA A 231 -0.98 -17.18 -10.41
CA ALA A 231 -1.40 -15.96 -9.73
C ALA A 231 -2.51 -16.28 -8.72
N SER A 232 -2.18 -16.19 -7.44
CA SER A 232 -3.14 -16.19 -6.34
C SER A 232 -2.92 -14.91 -5.51
N GLY A 233 -3.95 -14.43 -4.85
CA GLY A 233 -3.86 -13.20 -4.07
C GLY A 233 -4.03 -11.90 -4.88
N PHE A 234 -4.56 -11.99 -6.12
CA PHE A 234 -4.87 -10.84 -6.97
C PHE A 234 -6.30 -10.92 -7.48
N LEU A 235 -7.01 -9.80 -7.44
CA LEU A 235 -8.34 -9.67 -8.03
C LEU A 235 -8.25 -9.59 -9.55
N GLU A 236 -9.32 -9.98 -10.24
CA GLU A 236 -9.41 -9.87 -11.71
C GLU A 236 -9.15 -8.43 -12.18
N VAL A 237 -9.77 -7.44 -11.54
CA VAL A 237 -9.58 -6.02 -11.82
C VAL A 237 -8.14 -5.54 -11.67
N GLU A 238 -7.32 -6.25 -10.89
CA GLU A 238 -5.94 -5.91 -10.64
C GLU A 238 -4.96 -6.57 -11.62
N LYS A 239 -5.37 -7.58 -12.35
CA LYS A 239 -4.49 -8.37 -13.23
C LYS A 239 -3.77 -7.52 -14.27
N SER A 240 -4.43 -6.52 -14.83
CA SER A 240 -3.83 -5.67 -15.87
C SER A 240 -2.55 -4.96 -15.43
N TRP A 241 -2.48 -4.48 -14.20
CA TRP A 241 -1.30 -3.78 -13.67
C TRP A 241 -0.40 -4.65 -12.80
N LYS A 242 -0.86 -5.87 -12.43
CA LYS A 242 -0.08 -6.84 -11.66
C LYS A 242 0.60 -7.92 -12.50
N GLN A 243 0.32 -8.03 -13.81
CA GLN A 243 0.90 -9.01 -14.73
C GLN A 243 2.44 -9.12 -14.68
N LEU A 244 3.10 -8.03 -14.33
CA LEU A 244 4.56 -7.97 -14.29
C LEU A 244 5.17 -8.79 -13.15
N THR A 245 4.41 -9.06 -12.11
CA THR A 245 4.85 -9.91 -10.98
C THR A 245 4.79 -11.40 -11.32
N MET A 246 4.16 -11.75 -12.45
CA MET A 246 4.16 -13.09 -13.02
C MET A 246 5.38 -13.40 -13.89
N LYS A 247 6.31 -12.45 -14.00
CA LYS A 247 7.55 -12.57 -14.76
C LYS A 247 8.75 -12.57 -13.83
N PRO A 248 9.89 -13.14 -14.25
CA PRO A 248 11.14 -12.99 -13.52
C PRO A 248 11.44 -11.52 -13.21
N ILE A 249 12.21 -11.27 -12.16
CA ILE A 249 12.61 -9.93 -11.75
C ILE A 249 13.29 -9.20 -12.92
N ASP A 250 12.72 -8.05 -13.30
CA ASP A 250 13.27 -7.19 -14.36
C ASP A 250 14.07 -6.04 -13.76
N LYS A 251 15.40 -6.18 -13.73
CA LYS A 251 16.32 -5.15 -13.23
C LYS A 251 16.31 -3.85 -14.07
N ALA A 252 15.88 -3.90 -15.33
CA ALA A 252 15.80 -2.73 -16.21
C ALA A 252 14.68 -1.75 -15.79
N ARG A 253 13.88 -2.10 -14.79
CA ARG A 253 12.84 -1.21 -14.25
C ARG A 253 13.37 -0.11 -13.33
N ARG A 254 14.63 -0.17 -12.97
CA ARG A 254 15.29 0.86 -12.16
C ARG A 254 15.83 1.97 -13.06
N GLY A 255 15.69 3.21 -12.62
CA GLY A 255 16.21 4.38 -13.34
C GLY A 255 15.52 4.68 -14.67
N ARG A 256 14.33 4.11 -14.92
CA ARG A 256 13.54 4.34 -16.15
C ARG A 256 13.15 5.80 -16.32
N TYR A 257 13.14 6.55 -15.24
CA TYR A 257 12.86 7.98 -15.27
C TYR A 257 13.77 8.76 -16.22
N ARG A 258 15.04 8.34 -16.38
CA ARG A 258 16.00 9.01 -17.28
C ARG A 258 15.55 9.06 -18.74
N ALA A 259 14.82 8.03 -19.18
CA ALA A 259 14.29 7.95 -20.54
C ALA A 259 12.86 8.52 -20.67
N LYS A 260 12.22 8.93 -19.57
CA LYS A 260 10.79 9.29 -19.52
C LYS A 260 10.51 10.69 -18.98
N LEU A 261 11.43 11.26 -18.24
CA LEU A 261 11.32 12.59 -17.67
C LEU A 261 12.33 13.53 -18.31
N SER A 262 11.92 14.77 -18.50
CA SER A 262 12.84 15.83 -18.89
C SER A 262 13.78 16.18 -17.72
N PRO A 263 14.96 16.78 -18.00
CA PRO A 263 15.85 17.28 -16.96
C PRO A 263 15.16 18.21 -15.94
N GLN A 264 14.22 19.02 -16.40
CA GLN A 264 13.45 19.94 -15.56
C GLN A 264 12.55 19.17 -14.57
N GLU A 265 11.84 18.16 -15.06
CA GLU A 265 10.97 17.32 -14.25
C GLU A 265 11.77 16.54 -13.20
N ILE A 266 12.92 15.98 -13.57
CA ILE A 266 13.80 15.27 -12.64
C ILE A 266 14.24 16.21 -11.52
N ARG A 267 14.75 17.39 -11.84
CA ARG A 267 15.16 18.40 -10.86
C ARG A 267 14.02 18.79 -9.93
N ARG A 268 12.82 18.99 -10.48
CA ARG A 268 11.65 19.36 -9.69
C ARG A 268 11.27 18.26 -8.70
N ILE A 269 11.32 17.00 -9.11
CA ILE A 269 11.05 15.85 -8.24
C ILE A 269 12.11 15.76 -7.13
N GLU A 270 13.39 15.88 -7.47
CA GLU A 270 14.51 15.82 -6.51
C GLU A 270 14.41 16.91 -5.45
N ARG A 271 14.11 18.13 -5.86
CA ARG A 271 13.90 19.26 -4.91
C ARG A 271 12.69 19.05 -4.03
N THR A 272 11.61 18.49 -4.58
CA THR A 272 10.40 18.19 -3.82
C THR A 272 10.67 17.10 -2.78
N ALA A 273 11.43 16.07 -3.13
CA ALA A 273 11.88 15.02 -2.21
C ALA A 273 12.84 15.56 -1.14
N GLY A 274 13.66 16.57 -1.50
CA GLY A 274 14.55 17.26 -0.58
C GLY A 274 15.53 16.34 0.15
N PRO A 275 15.76 16.54 1.45
CA PRO A 275 16.68 15.73 2.25
C PRO A 275 16.31 14.24 2.34
N LEU A 276 15.02 13.90 2.13
CA LEU A 276 14.58 12.51 2.17
C LEU A 276 15.19 11.68 1.04
N LEU A 277 15.54 12.30 -0.09
CA LEU A 277 16.22 11.61 -1.17
C LEU A 277 17.50 10.92 -0.66
N ALA A 278 18.36 11.69 0.02
CA ALA A 278 19.61 11.18 0.60
C ALA A 278 19.36 10.20 1.76
N ARG A 279 18.41 10.52 2.67
CA ARG A 279 18.04 9.63 3.78
C ARG A 279 17.68 8.22 3.31
N PHE A 280 16.96 8.12 2.19
CA PHE A 280 16.53 6.83 1.61
C PHE A 280 17.51 6.29 0.56
N GLY A 281 18.73 6.82 0.52
CA GLY A 281 19.83 6.28 -0.28
C GLY A 281 19.75 6.59 -1.77
N TYR A 282 19.07 7.67 -2.16
CA TYR A 282 19.00 8.14 -3.54
C TYR A 282 19.89 9.37 -3.73
N ALA A 283 20.74 9.35 -4.74
CA ALA A 283 21.52 10.51 -5.14
C ALA A 283 20.76 11.37 -6.17
N PRO A 284 20.98 12.68 -6.20
CA PRO A 284 20.57 13.52 -7.32
C PRO A 284 21.15 12.99 -8.64
N ASP A 285 20.49 13.27 -9.76
CA ASP A 285 20.97 12.87 -11.08
C ASP A 285 22.05 13.83 -11.57
N ASP A 286 23.31 13.44 -11.46
CA ASP A 286 24.47 14.26 -11.83
C ASP A 286 24.60 14.52 -13.33
N THR A 287 23.86 13.77 -14.16
CA THR A 287 23.85 14.00 -15.63
C THR A 287 23.12 15.29 -16.02
N ILE A 288 22.40 15.89 -15.07
CA ILE A 288 21.60 17.09 -15.26
C ILE A 288 22.38 18.31 -14.74
N GLY A 289 22.92 19.13 -15.63
CA GLY A 289 23.72 20.32 -15.29
C GLY A 289 23.00 21.30 -14.34
N ASN A 290 23.76 21.98 -13.49
CA ASN A 290 23.27 23.06 -12.61
C ASN A 290 23.21 24.38 -13.39
N SER A 291 22.04 24.80 -13.86
CA SER A 291 21.83 26.13 -14.45
C SER A 291 21.25 27.11 -13.43
N ALA A 292 21.79 28.33 -13.34
CA ALA A 292 21.31 29.38 -12.46
C ALA A 292 19.85 29.81 -12.76
N LEU A 293 19.39 29.65 -13.99
CA LEU A 293 18.02 29.96 -14.43
C LEU A 293 16.95 29.09 -13.74
N TRP A 294 17.34 27.91 -13.21
CA TRP A 294 16.43 27.01 -12.49
C TRP A 294 16.03 27.54 -11.10
N ARG A 295 16.85 28.43 -10.49
CA ARG A 295 16.58 28.99 -9.16
C ARG A 295 15.40 29.94 -9.13
N LEU A 296 15.10 30.63 -10.24
CA LEU A 296 13.98 31.58 -10.34
C LEU A 296 12.62 30.87 -10.43
N SER A 297 12.56 29.72 -11.11
CA SER A 297 11.35 28.90 -11.19
C SER A 297 10.97 28.28 -9.82
N ASP A 298 11.96 28.13 -8.93
CA ASP A 298 11.79 27.52 -7.61
C ASP A 298 10.95 28.38 -6.65
N LEU A 299 11.05 29.71 -6.76
CA LEU A 299 10.28 30.64 -5.93
C LEU A 299 8.78 30.57 -6.24
N GLY A 300 8.41 30.41 -7.52
CA GLY A 300 7.03 30.21 -7.94
C GLY A 300 6.46 28.87 -7.45
N ASP A 301 7.27 27.82 -7.52
CA ASP A 301 6.89 26.47 -7.11
C ASP A 301 6.74 26.38 -5.58
N TRP A 302 7.63 27.03 -4.81
CA TRP A 302 7.53 27.12 -3.35
C TRP A 302 6.27 27.88 -2.93
N GLY A 303 5.97 29.02 -3.57
CA GLY A 303 4.75 29.80 -3.31
C GLY A 303 3.47 28.99 -3.59
N SER A 304 3.41 28.28 -4.70
CA SER A 304 2.26 27.43 -5.07
C SER A 304 2.08 26.24 -4.11
N TRP A 305 3.19 25.69 -3.60
CA TRP A 305 3.17 24.62 -2.60
C TRP A 305 2.64 25.09 -1.24
N GLN A 306 3.10 26.27 -0.75
CA GLN A 306 2.59 26.85 0.49
C GLN A 306 1.10 27.14 0.39
N ALA A 307 0.65 27.70 -0.73
CA ALA A 307 -0.77 27.93 -1.00
C ALA A 307 -1.56 26.61 -1.03
N GLY A 308 -1.00 25.55 -1.60
CA GLY A 308 -1.61 24.22 -1.62
C GLY A 308 -1.71 23.57 -0.23
N LYS A 309 -0.68 23.76 0.64
CA LYS A 309 -0.74 23.35 2.06
C LYS A 309 -1.84 24.09 2.82
N PHE A 310 -1.90 25.40 2.65
CA PHE A 310 -2.91 26.23 3.29
C PHE A 310 -4.32 25.83 2.84
N LYS A 311 -4.55 25.69 1.53
CA LYS A 311 -5.83 25.25 0.96
C LYS A 311 -6.26 23.89 1.53
N ARG A 312 -5.37 22.90 1.59
CA ARG A 312 -5.66 21.58 2.19
C ARG A 312 -5.95 21.65 3.69
N SER A 313 -5.23 22.50 4.43
CA SER A 313 -5.49 22.71 5.84
C SER A 313 -6.87 23.32 6.08
N VAL A 314 -7.26 24.27 5.25
CA VAL A 314 -8.60 24.89 5.29
C VAL A 314 -9.66 23.86 4.90
N GLN A 315 -9.46 23.10 3.81
CA GLN A 315 -10.39 22.06 3.37
C GLN A 315 -10.63 20.97 4.43
N LYS A 316 -9.55 20.58 5.16
CA LYS A 316 -9.67 19.64 6.28
C LYS A 316 -10.49 20.22 7.43
N ARG A 317 -10.31 21.52 7.75
CA ARG A 317 -11.06 22.18 8.83
C ARG A 317 -12.54 22.40 8.52
N VAL A 318 -12.89 22.60 7.26
CA VAL A 318 -14.29 22.82 6.81
C VAL A 318 -14.94 21.52 6.26
N GLY A 319 -14.31 20.36 6.43
CA GLY A 319 -14.89 19.07 6.01
C GLY A 319 -15.01 18.86 4.49
N THR A 320 -14.42 19.75 3.69
CA THR A 320 -14.47 19.67 2.21
C THR A 320 -13.24 18.99 1.59
N TYR A 321 -12.33 18.45 2.43
CA TYR A 321 -11.19 17.68 1.93
C TYR A 321 -11.67 16.28 1.63
N GLU A 322 -11.82 15.96 0.35
CA GLU A 322 -12.00 14.59 -0.10
C GLU A 322 -10.61 13.94 -0.27
N PRO A 323 -10.27 12.91 0.52
CA PRO A 323 -9.13 12.07 0.21
C PRO A 323 -9.35 11.39 -1.14
N PHE A 324 -8.27 11.06 -1.83
CA PHE A 324 -8.33 10.33 -3.10
C PHE A 324 -9.22 9.08 -2.93
N SER A 325 -10.29 8.98 -3.72
CA SER A 325 -11.19 7.83 -3.76
C SER A 325 -11.04 7.11 -5.09
N LEU A 326 -10.72 5.81 -5.04
CA LEU A 326 -10.73 4.94 -6.22
C LEU A 326 -12.11 4.88 -6.89
N GLU A 327 -13.20 5.06 -6.14
CA GLU A 327 -14.58 4.99 -6.64
C GLU A 327 -14.92 6.08 -7.64
N LYS A 328 -14.39 7.30 -7.47
CA LYS A 328 -14.58 8.38 -8.43
C LYS A 328 -13.94 8.12 -9.79
N HIS A 329 -13.02 7.15 -9.84
CA HIS A 329 -12.20 6.80 -10.99
C HIS A 329 -12.44 5.36 -11.45
N ALA A 330 -13.33 4.61 -10.80
CA ALA A 330 -13.74 3.29 -11.31
C ALA A 330 -14.33 3.48 -12.72
N PRO A 331 -13.96 2.62 -13.70
CA PRO A 331 -14.59 2.66 -15.00
C PRO A 331 -16.10 2.55 -14.82
N LYS A 332 -16.83 3.56 -15.21
CA LYS A 332 -18.28 3.46 -15.38
C LYS A 332 -18.46 2.54 -16.58
N ASP A 333 -18.98 1.36 -16.31
CA ASP A 333 -19.29 0.33 -17.28
C ASP A 333 -18.07 -0.31 -17.98
N GLY A 334 -17.88 -1.59 -17.75
CA GLY A 334 -17.30 -2.67 -18.54
C GLY A 334 -16.48 -2.42 -19.83
N ALA A 335 -15.88 -1.27 -20.02
CA ALA A 335 -15.02 -0.95 -21.15
C ALA A 335 -13.55 -1.22 -20.78
N GLY A 336 -13.17 -2.49 -20.83
CA GLY A 336 -11.79 -2.93 -21.02
C GLY A 336 -11.57 -3.09 -22.51
N ASP A 337 -10.79 -2.21 -23.10
CA ASP A 337 -10.02 -2.43 -24.31
C ASP A 337 -8.54 -2.17 -24.02
#